data_998ffad8fd3810a99422966196e14867
#
_entry.id   998ffad8fd3810a99422966196e14867
#
_cell.length_a   1.000
_cell.length_b   1.000
_cell.length_c   1.000
_cell.angle_alpha   90.00
_cell.angle_beta   90.00
_cell.angle_gamma   90.00
#
_symmetry.space_group_name_H-M   'P 1'
#
loop_
_entity.id
_entity.type
_entity.pdbx_description
1 polymer ?
#
loop_
_entity_poly.entity_id
_entity_poly.type
_entity_poly.pdbx_seq_one_letter_code
_entity_poly.pdbx_strand_id
1 'polypeptide(L)'
;MVCLTNTDIKLDRKIFDLAPILAPNLLFSLSRYEANGQVADLPWCTQDTWIALSQPVHESVLLQSAIPLGLPGCENRLSEIFFSAGFRVFNPCLDIKNVHVQSAKSVHKDEKRLFGAYLFIPACRIGDIGKREFSPVPVYLPRYAKQAFRIGYSG
;
A
#
# COMPACT_ATOMS: atom_id res chain seq x y z
N MET A 1 0.19 16.33 8.24
CA MET A 1 0.56 15.13 7.47
C MET A 1 1.20 14.13 8.41
N VAL A 2 0.74 12.90 8.37
CA VAL A 2 1.33 11.75 9.08
C VAL A 2 1.86 10.79 8.02
N CYS A 3 3.04 10.22 8.25
CA CYS A 3 3.64 9.21 7.39
C CYS A 3 4.03 8.01 8.26
N LEU A 4 3.47 6.86 7.91
CA LEU A 4 3.88 5.55 8.42
C LEU A 4 4.68 4.85 7.32
N THR A 5 5.83 4.28 7.65
CA THR A 5 6.66 3.56 6.68
C THR A 5 7.41 2.41 7.33
N ASN A 6 7.75 1.39 6.53
CA ASN A 6 8.67 0.35 6.98
C ASN A 6 10.06 0.94 7.23
N THR A 7 10.81 0.34 8.15
CA THR A 7 12.09 0.89 8.64
C THR A 7 13.24 0.82 7.63
N ASP A 8 13.07 0.04 6.57
CA ASP A 8 14.02 -0.21 5.50
C ASP A 8 13.69 0.57 4.20
N ILE A 9 12.83 1.58 4.31
CA ILE A 9 12.44 2.44 3.19
C ILE A 9 13.15 3.81 3.30
N LYS A 10 13.89 4.16 2.26
CA LYS A 10 14.38 5.52 2.04
C LYS A 10 13.29 6.34 1.36
N LEU A 11 12.77 7.33 2.08
CA LEU A 11 11.70 8.20 1.57
C LEU A 11 12.22 9.18 0.51
N ASP A 12 11.44 9.35 -0.55
CA ASP A 12 11.62 10.42 -1.53
C ASP A 12 11.12 11.75 -0.95
N ARG A 13 11.87 12.84 -1.16
CA ARG A 13 11.44 14.18 -0.75
C ARG A 13 10.14 14.64 -1.42
N LYS A 14 9.80 14.08 -2.57
CA LYS A 14 8.53 14.35 -3.27
C LYS A 14 7.29 13.94 -2.50
N ILE A 15 7.41 13.22 -1.38
CA ILE A 15 6.27 13.01 -0.47
C ILE A 15 5.64 14.33 -0.02
N PHE A 16 6.40 15.41 0.03
CA PHE A 16 5.88 16.74 0.39
C PHE A 16 5.00 17.35 -0.70
N ASP A 17 5.09 16.90 -1.95
CA ASP A 17 4.20 17.31 -3.05
C ASP A 17 2.75 16.83 -2.83
N LEU A 18 2.55 15.88 -1.93
CA LEU A 18 1.23 15.41 -1.51
C LEU A 18 0.55 16.36 -0.52
N ALA A 19 1.29 17.20 0.20
CA ALA A 19 0.74 18.04 1.26
C ALA A 19 -0.41 18.96 0.80
N PRO A 20 -0.34 19.61 -0.39
CA PRO A 20 -1.41 20.49 -0.88
C PRO A 20 -2.70 19.76 -1.26
N ILE A 21 -2.63 18.46 -1.52
CA ILE A 21 -3.76 17.65 -1.99
C ILE A 21 -4.29 16.69 -0.91
N LEU A 22 -3.64 16.66 0.25
CA LEU A 22 -4.14 15.90 1.39
C LEU A 22 -5.50 16.45 1.85
N ALA A 23 -6.45 15.56 2.03
CA ALA A 23 -7.80 15.87 2.48
C ALA A 23 -8.25 14.84 3.53
N PRO A 24 -9.27 15.14 4.34
CA PRO A 24 -9.89 14.16 5.21
C PRO A 24 -10.30 12.90 4.43
N ASN A 25 -10.13 11.74 5.06
CA ASN A 25 -10.43 10.43 4.48
C ASN A 25 -9.70 10.15 3.13
N LEU A 26 -8.50 10.72 2.96
CA LEU A 26 -7.61 10.41 1.86
C LEU A 26 -6.34 9.74 2.40
N LEU A 27 -6.03 8.56 1.86
CA LEU A 27 -4.83 7.79 2.16
C LEU A 27 -4.01 7.60 0.90
N PHE A 28 -2.75 7.98 0.93
CA PHE A 28 -1.78 7.56 -0.07
C PHE A 28 -1.03 6.34 0.44
N SER A 29 -1.09 5.25 -0.32
CA SER A 29 -0.47 3.96 -0.01
C SER A 29 0.54 3.67 -1.10
N LEU A 30 1.81 4.02 -0.85
CA LEU A 30 2.86 4.10 -1.86
C LEU A 30 3.62 2.79 -1.97
N SER A 31 3.72 2.28 -3.19
CA SER A 31 4.61 1.17 -3.52
C SER A 31 6.06 1.62 -3.51
N ARG A 32 6.91 0.65 -3.18
CA ARG A 32 8.36 0.85 -3.17
C ARG A 32 8.99 0.70 -4.54
N TYR A 33 10.17 1.27 -4.66
CA TYR A 33 11.16 0.97 -5.70
C TYR A 33 12.24 0.06 -5.12
N GLU A 34 12.74 -0.84 -5.91
CA GLU A 34 13.90 -1.64 -5.56
C GLU A 34 15.18 -0.79 -5.67
N ALA A 35 16.28 -1.24 -5.05
CA ALA A 35 17.56 -0.51 -5.04
C ALA A 35 18.14 -0.25 -6.46
N ASN A 36 17.71 -1.02 -7.46
CA ASN A 36 18.09 -0.83 -8.88
C ASN A 36 17.28 0.29 -9.56
N GLY A 37 16.38 0.98 -8.86
CA GLY A 37 15.56 2.07 -9.37
C GLY A 37 14.32 1.63 -10.14
N GLN A 38 14.02 0.34 -10.19
CA GLN A 38 12.78 -0.17 -10.78
C GLN A 38 11.67 -0.21 -9.74
N VAL A 39 10.43 0.08 -10.14
CA VAL A 39 9.27 -0.17 -9.29
C VAL A 39 9.17 -1.68 -9.02
N ALA A 40 8.74 -2.04 -7.82
CA ALA A 40 8.54 -3.46 -7.48
C ALA A 40 7.65 -4.17 -8.51
N ASP A 41 7.92 -5.45 -8.78
CA ASP A 41 7.25 -6.23 -9.84
C ASP A 41 5.72 -6.22 -9.77
N LEU A 42 5.17 -6.06 -8.58
CA LEU A 42 3.73 -6.03 -8.32
C LEU A 42 3.35 -4.73 -7.56
N PRO A 43 3.40 -3.56 -8.22
CA PRO A 43 3.24 -2.28 -7.51
C PRO A 43 1.86 -2.13 -6.85
N TRP A 44 0.84 -2.86 -7.29
CA TRP A 44 -0.49 -2.84 -6.67
C TRP A 44 -0.57 -3.56 -5.32
N CYS A 45 0.49 -4.27 -4.90
CA CYS A 45 0.53 -5.04 -3.64
C CYS A 45 1.86 -4.96 -2.88
N THR A 46 2.66 -3.92 -3.13
CA THR A 46 3.95 -3.70 -2.46
C THR A 46 4.02 -2.33 -1.80
N GLN A 47 2.96 -1.95 -1.10
CA GLN A 47 2.88 -0.67 -0.40
C GLN A 47 3.68 -0.74 0.91
N ASP A 48 4.69 0.09 1.04
CA ASP A 48 5.55 0.15 2.22
C ASP A 48 5.51 1.52 2.92
N THR A 49 4.67 2.44 2.41
CA THR A 49 4.53 3.79 2.98
C THR A 49 3.08 4.26 2.88
N TRP A 50 2.54 4.77 3.99
CA TRP A 50 1.18 5.31 4.08
C TRP A 50 1.22 6.75 4.55
N ILE A 51 0.50 7.63 3.85
CA ILE A 51 0.49 9.07 4.12
C ILE A 51 -0.97 9.55 4.18
N ALA A 52 -1.31 10.25 5.25
CA ALA A 52 -2.64 10.81 5.47
C ALA A 52 -2.58 12.12 6.28
N LEU A 53 -3.71 12.81 6.41
CA LEU A 53 -3.88 13.81 7.45
C LEU A 53 -4.01 13.13 8.82
N SER A 54 -3.47 13.76 9.85
CA SER A 54 -3.79 13.42 11.24
C SER A 54 -5.25 13.79 11.49
N GLN A 55 -6.09 12.78 11.74
CA GLN A 55 -7.51 12.94 12.00
C GLN A 55 -7.99 11.82 12.91
N PRO A 56 -9.06 12.03 13.69
CA PRO A 56 -9.70 10.95 14.41
C PRO A 56 -10.20 9.85 13.46
N VAL A 57 -10.00 8.61 13.85
CA VAL A 57 -10.57 7.44 13.18
C VAL A 57 -11.40 6.64 14.18
N HIS A 58 -12.40 5.93 13.69
CA HIS A 58 -13.24 5.11 14.57
C HIS A 58 -12.40 4.02 15.27
N GLU A 59 -12.71 3.72 16.53
CA GLU A 59 -11.97 2.74 17.34
C GLU A 59 -11.84 1.38 16.64
N SER A 60 -12.88 0.94 15.94
CA SER A 60 -12.83 -0.32 15.19
C SER A 60 -11.75 -0.35 14.11
N VAL A 61 -11.41 0.81 13.52
CA VAL A 61 -10.30 0.93 12.53
C VAL A 61 -8.96 0.73 13.24
N LEU A 62 -8.81 1.37 14.42
CA LEU A 62 -7.60 1.22 15.24
C LEU A 62 -7.38 -0.24 15.65
N LEU A 63 -8.43 -0.92 16.14
CA LEU A 63 -8.37 -2.31 16.54
C LEU A 63 -8.04 -3.25 15.37
N GLN A 64 -8.63 -3.03 14.20
CA GLN A 64 -8.34 -3.82 13.01
C GLN A 64 -6.95 -3.57 12.44
N SER A 65 -6.43 -2.33 12.56
CA SER A 65 -5.09 -1.98 12.06
C SER A 65 -3.96 -2.38 13.02
N ALA A 66 -4.27 -2.93 14.19
CA ALA A 66 -3.29 -3.53 15.10
C ALA A 66 -2.75 -4.86 14.56
N ILE A 67 -2.18 -4.83 13.36
CA ILE A 67 -1.60 -5.97 12.65
C ILE A 67 -0.06 -5.88 12.68
N PRO A 68 0.66 -7.01 12.80
CA PRO A 68 2.11 -7.00 12.74
C PRO A 68 2.58 -6.53 11.36
N LEU A 69 3.35 -5.46 11.30
CA LEU A 69 4.06 -5.06 10.09
C LEU A 69 5.20 -6.05 9.82
N GLY A 70 5.47 -6.31 8.54
CA GLY A 70 6.49 -7.27 8.10
C GLY A 70 5.98 -8.68 7.87
N LEU A 71 4.73 -9.00 8.22
CA LEU A 71 4.11 -10.25 7.76
C LEU A 71 3.61 -10.10 6.32
N PRO A 72 3.78 -11.14 5.47
CA PRO A 72 3.29 -11.09 4.08
C PRO A 72 1.80 -10.74 4.01
N GLY A 73 1.49 -9.67 3.28
CA GLY A 73 0.13 -9.18 3.09
C GLY A 73 -0.34 -8.13 4.10
N CYS A 74 0.50 -7.72 5.05
CA CYS A 74 0.14 -6.66 6.00
C CYS A 74 -0.14 -5.34 5.27
N GLU A 75 0.59 -5.06 4.21
CA GLU A 75 0.53 -3.84 3.44
C GLU A 75 -0.86 -3.65 2.80
N ASN A 76 -1.30 -4.66 2.08
CA ASN A 76 -2.60 -4.64 1.41
C ASN A 76 -3.76 -4.71 2.39
N ARG A 77 -3.56 -5.44 3.50
CA ARG A 77 -4.57 -5.54 4.55
C ARG A 77 -4.75 -4.22 5.27
N LEU A 78 -3.68 -3.51 5.60
CA LEU A 78 -3.77 -2.19 6.22
C LEU A 78 -4.51 -1.20 5.32
N SER A 79 -4.16 -1.16 4.04
CA SER A 79 -4.83 -0.31 3.06
C SER A 79 -6.31 -0.64 2.90
N GLU A 80 -6.67 -1.93 2.96
CA GLU A 80 -8.06 -2.40 2.88
C GLU A 80 -8.89 -1.96 4.10
N ILE A 81 -8.33 -2.02 5.29
CA ILE A 81 -9.01 -1.59 6.52
C ILE A 81 -9.43 -0.12 6.42
N PHE A 82 -8.53 0.75 5.96
CA PHE A 82 -8.84 2.16 5.75
C PHE A 82 -9.85 2.37 4.61
N PHE A 83 -9.73 1.63 3.51
CA PHE A 83 -10.68 1.69 2.41
C PHE A 83 -12.09 1.30 2.85
N SER A 84 -12.24 0.22 3.60
CA SER A 84 -13.51 -0.24 4.17
C SER A 84 -14.09 0.75 5.21
N ALA A 85 -13.23 1.55 5.83
CA ALA A 85 -13.62 2.65 6.71
C ALA A 85 -14.01 3.95 5.95
N GLY A 86 -14.09 3.91 4.62
CA GLY A 86 -14.51 5.05 3.79
C GLY A 86 -13.39 5.97 3.34
N PHE A 87 -12.12 5.58 3.52
CA PHE A 87 -11.02 6.34 2.95
C PHE A 87 -10.93 6.10 1.43
N ARG A 88 -10.64 7.15 0.68
CA ARG A 88 -10.18 7.04 -0.71
C ARG A 88 -8.69 6.73 -0.69
N VAL A 89 -8.28 5.67 -1.37
CA VAL A 89 -6.89 5.20 -1.35
C VAL A 89 -6.28 5.30 -2.75
N PHE A 90 -5.08 5.88 -2.86
CA PHE A 90 -4.36 6.02 -4.14
C PHE A 90 -2.87 5.68 -3.95
N ASN A 91 -2.23 5.28 -5.05
CA ASN A 91 -0.83 4.89 -5.08
C ASN A 91 -0.01 5.74 -6.07
N PRO A 92 0.31 7.02 -5.75
CA PRO A 92 1.05 7.91 -6.64
C PRO A 92 2.56 7.60 -6.72
N CYS A 93 2.93 6.32 -6.70
CA CYS A 93 4.32 5.88 -6.73
C CYS A 93 5.03 6.16 -8.07
N LEU A 94 4.31 6.50 -9.14
CA LEU A 94 4.96 6.87 -10.41
C LEU A 94 5.66 8.24 -10.36
N ASP A 95 5.25 9.10 -9.43
CA ASP A 95 5.91 10.39 -9.19
C ASP A 95 6.77 10.40 -7.93
N ILE A 96 6.49 9.53 -6.96
CA ILE A 96 7.17 9.47 -5.65
C ILE A 96 7.88 8.12 -5.53
N LYS A 97 9.22 8.14 -5.49
CA LYS A 97 10.06 6.95 -5.57
C LYS A 97 10.68 6.59 -4.22
N ASN A 98 9.87 6.03 -3.32
CA ASN A 98 10.41 5.47 -2.07
C ASN A 98 11.21 4.20 -2.37
N VAL A 99 12.46 4.13 -1.89
CA VAL A 99 13.39 3.05 -2.25
C VAL A 99 13.60 2.10 -1.07
N HIS A 100 13.43 0.82 -1.32
CA HIS A 100 13.79 -0.25 -0.39
C HIS A 100 15.31 -0.39 -0.35
N VAL A 101 15.91 -0.17 0.83
CA VAL A 101 17.38 -0.11 0.97
C VAL A 101 18.02 -1.46 1.27
N GLN A 102 17.24 -2.48 1.61
CA GLN A 102 17.76 -3.82 1.83
C GLN A 102 17.83 -4.60 0.51
N SER A 103 19.03 -5.06 0.17
CA SER A 103 19.26 -5.94 -0.98
C SER A 103 19.03 -7.42 -0.67
N ALA A 104 18.88 -7.79 0.59
CA ALA A 104 18.63 -9.16 0.98
C ALA A 104 17.18 -9.54 0.64
N LYS A 105 16.99 -10.50 -0.26
CA LYS A 105 15.72 -11.19 -0.41
C LYS A 105 15.37 -11.75 0.96
N SER A 106 14.44 -11.12 1.67
CA SER A 106 13.85 -11.72 2.85
C SER A 106 13.18 -13.01 2.38
N VAL A 107 13.81 -14.12 2.67
CA VAL A 107 13.25 -15.44 2.38
C VAL A 107 12.18 -15.65 3.44
N HIS A 108 10.98 -15.16 3.18
CA HIS A 108 9.80 -15.52 3.95
C HIS A 108 9.46 -16.99 3.68
N LYS A 109 10.34 -17.87 4.17
CA LYS A 109 10.08 -19.31 4.15
C LYS A 109 8.98 -19.58 5.16
N ASP A 110 7.84 -20.02 4.66
CA ASP A 110 6.72 -20.57 5.45
C ASP A 110 6.05 -19.64 6.47
N GLU A 111 6.24 -18.34 6.38
CA GLU A 111 5.56 -17.39 7.24
C GLU A 111 4.05 -17.36 6.97
N LYS A 112 3.30 -17.30 8.06
CA LYS A 112 1.85 -17.20 8.01
C LYS A 112 1.46 -15.86 7.37
N ARG A 113 1.02 -15.90 6.12
CA ARG A 113 0.44 -14.75 5.45
C ARG A 113 -0.83 -14.31 6.19
N LEU A 114 -1.05 -13.02 6.30
CA LEU A 114 -2.35 -12.50 6.74
C LEU A 114 -3.40 -12.85 5.67
N PHE A 115 -4.52 -13.40 6.13
CA PHE A 115 -5.64 -13.76 5.25
C PHE A 115 -6.77 -12.76 5.41
N GLY A 116 -7.63 -12.66 4.40
CA GLY A 116 -8.80 -11.80 4.43
C GLY A 116 -8.93 -10.93 3.19
N ALA A 117 -9.63 -9.82 3.31
CA ALA A 117 -9.75 -8.85 2.25
C ALA A 117 -8.46 -8.04 2.11
N TYR A 118 -8.03 -7.86 0.87
CA TYR A 118 -6.87 -7.10 0.47
C TYR A 118 -7.29 -5.98 -0.47
N LEU A 119 -6.55 -4.89 -0.48
CA LEU A 119 -6.76 -3.82 -1.44
C LEU A 119 -5.61 -3.80 -2.45
N PHE A 120 -5.94 -3.99 -3.73
CA PHE A 120 -5.01 -3.80 -4.83
C PHE A 120 -5.16 -2.37 -5.36
N ILE A 121 -4.06 -1.60 -5.33
CA ILE A 121 -4.07 -0.17 -5.60
C ILE A 121 -3.20 0.10 -6.82
N PRO A 122 -3.81 0.41 -7.98
CA PRO A 122 -3.06 0.70 -9.20
C PRO A 122 -2.04 1.82 -8.99
N ALA A 123 -0.84 1.65 -9.53
CA ALA A 123 0.15 2.71 -9.58
C ALA A 123 -0.36 3.86 -10.45
N CYS A 124 -0.25 5.09 -9.96
CA CYS A 124 -0.70 6.28 -10.67
C CYS A 124 0.30 7.44 -10.51
N ARG A 125 0.05 8.53 -11.21
CA ARG A 125 0.70 9.83 -10.97
C ARG A 125 -0.14 10.68 -10.02
N ILE A 126 0.44 11.72 -9.46
CA ILE A 126 -0.29 12.70 -8.63
C ILE A 126 -1.47 13.31 -9.42
N GLY A 127 -1.27 13.62 -10.71
CA GLY A 127 -2.32 14.18 -11.58
C GLY A 127 -3.45 13.20 -11.94
N ASP A 128 -3.35 11.93 -11.55
CA ASP A 128 -4.36 10.90 -11.83
C ASP A 128 -5.24 10.60 -10.60
N ILE A 129 -4.96 11.23 -9.47
CA ILE A 129 -5.72 11.04 -8.24
C ILE A 129 -7.19 11.44 -8.47
N GLY A 130 -8.09 10.50 -8.17
CA GLY A 130 -9.53 10.68 -8.36
C GLY A 130 -10.07 10.14 -9.69
N LYS A 131 -9.24 9.79 -10.66
CA LYS A 131 -9.68 9.14 -11.89
C LYS A 131 -10.07 7.69 -11.64
N ARG A 132 -11.15 7.23 -12.30
CA ARG A 132 -11.76 5.92 -12.08
C ARG A 132 -10.81 4.75 -12.40
N GLU A 133 -10.00 4.85 -13.42
CA GLU A 133 -9.04 3.83 -13.85
C GLU A 133 -7.97 3.51 -12.81
N PHE A 134 -7.74 4.43 -11.87
CA PHE A 134 -6.80 4.24 -10.75
C PHE A 134 -7.49 3.93 -9.42
N SER A 135 -8.78 3.57 -9.47
CA SER A 135 -9.52 3.17 -8.27
C SER A 135 -9.01 1.82 -7.76
N PRO A 136 -8.87 1.68 -6.44
CA PRO A 136 -8.44 0.42 -5.85
C PRO A 136 -9.50 -0.66 -5.98
N VAL A 137 -9.05 -1.91 -6.05
CA VAL A 137 -9.91 -3.08 -6.17
C VAL A 137 -9.77 -3.97 -4.93
N PRO A 138 -10.84 -4.16 -4.14
CA PRO A 138 -10.80 -5.11 -3.04
C PRO A 138 -10.80 -6.56 -3.57
N VAL A 139 -9.91 -7.37 -3.01
CA VAL A 139 -9.76 -8.78 -3.36
C VAL A 139 -9.76 -9.62 -2.08
N TYR A 140 -10.59 -10.63 -2.03
CA TYR A 140 -10.60 -11.57 -0.92
C TYR A 140 -9.68 -12.76 -1.19
N LEU A 141 -8.67 -12.95 -0.34
CA LEU A 141 -7.79 -14.12 -0.40
C LEU A 141 -8.22 -15.15 0.64
N PRO A 142 -8.82 -16.27 0.23
CA PRO A 142 -9.20 -17.34 1.13
C PRO A 142 -7.95 -18.03 1.71
N ARG A 143 -8.10 -18.56 2.92
CA ARG A 143 -7.02 -19.17 3.73
C ARG A 143 -6.19 -20.24 3.00
N TYR A 144 -6.73 -20.84 1.93
CA TYR A 144 -6.11 -21.94 1.19
C TYR A 144 -5.66 -21.58 -0.23
N ALA A 145 -5.75 -20.31 -0.62
CA ALA A 145 -5.37 -19.89 -1.98
C ALA A 145 -3.85 -19.75 -2.13
N LYS A 146 -3.12 -20.86 -2.18
CA LYS A 146 -1.72 -20.88 -2.64
C LYS A 146 -1.57 -20.50 -4.13
N GLN A 147 -2.67 -20.40 -4.90
CA GLN A 147 -2.66 -20.25 -6.35
C GLN A 147 -3.28 -18.95 -6.89
N ALA A 148 -3.87 -18.09 -6.07
CA ALA A 148 -4.62 -16.92 -6.56
C ALA A 148 -3.74 -15.79 -7.16
N PHE A 149 -2.42 -15.83 -6.99
CA PHE A 149 -1.52 -14.82 -7.56
C PHE A 149 -1.17 -15.00 -9.05
N ARG A 150 -1.73 -16.02 -9.72
CA ARG A 150 -1.55 -16.26 -11.15
C ARG A 150 -2.73 -15.82 -12.02
N ILE A 151 -3.72 -15.15 -11.45
CA ILE A 151 -4.82 -14.61 -12.26
C ILE A 151 -4.32 -13.33 -12.91
N GLY A 152 -4.01 -13.49 -14.20
CA GLY A 152 -3.37 -12.51 -15.03
C GLY A 152 -4.12 -11.18 -15.13
N TYR A 153 -3.42 -10.13 -14.88
CA TYR A 153 -3.57 -8.92 -15.65
C TYR A 153 -2.74 -9.10 -16.93
N SER A 154 -3.28 -9.85 -17.88
CA SER A 154 -2.86 -9.82 -19.27
C SER A 154 -3.80 -8.86 -19.98
N GLY A 155 -3.30 -7.73 -20.40
CA GLY A 155 -4.03 -6.75 -21.19
C GLY A 155 -3.24 -5.51 -21.26
#